data_41a540379bc1f5e23ff28184ad5ca835
#
_entry.id   41a540379bc1f5e23ff28184ad5ca835
#
_cell.length_a   1.000
_cell.length_b   1.000
_cell.length_c   1.000
_cell.angle_alpha   90.00
_cell.angle_beta   90.00
_cell.angle_gamma   90.00
#
_symmetry.space_group_name_H-M   'P 1'
#
loop_
_entity.id
_entity.type
_entity.pdbx_description
1 polymer ?
#
loop_
_entity_poly.entity_id
_entity_poly.type
_entity_poly.pdbx_seq_one_letter_code
_entity_poly.pdbx_strand_id
1 'polypeptide(L)'
;ELYWQQSDPARRTVGWLRMLKRLRKAREPRLLRLSPLHMDVHAGNLVHSASGLKLIDWEYAGDGDIALELAAVWVENTDQHRQLVNDYATRAKIYPAQLWRQVRRWFPWLLMLKAGWFEYRWRQTGDQQFIRLADDTWRQLLIKQ
;
A
#
# COMPACT_ATOMS: atom_id res chain seq x y z
N GLU A 1 14.53 2.60 1.92
CA GLU A 1 15.99 2.52 1.77
C GLU A 1 16.47 1.08 1.59
N LEU A 2 16.01 0.14 2.40
CA LEU A 2 16.40 -1.26 2.31
C LEU A 2 16.20 -1.82 0.89
N TYR A 3 15.01 -1.64 0.30
CA TYR A 3 14.73 -2.11 -1.05
C TYR A 3 15.57 -1.42 -2.13
N TRP A 4 15.90 -0.13 -1.95
CA TRP A 4 16.85 0.54 -2.82
C TRP A 4 18.22 -0.14 -2.83
N GLN A 5 18.73 -0.46 -1.66
CA GLN A 5 20.03 -1.13 -1.53
C GLN A 5 20.02 -2.55 -2.09
N GLN A 6 18.91 -3.25 -1.94
CA GLN A 6 18.72 -4.65 -2.36
C GLN A 6 18.21 -4.82 -3.78
N SER A 7 17.79 -3.74 -4.47
CA SER A 7 17.35 -3.80 -5.86
C SER A 7 18.52 -3.92 -6.83
N ASP A 8 18.22 -4.31 -8.07
CA ASP A 8 19.20 -4.33 -9.15
C ASP A 8 19.72 -2.89 -9.43
N PRO A 9 21.04 -2.65 -9.39
CA PRO A 9 21.62 -1.34 -9.72
C PRO A 9 21.18 -0.80 -11.08
N ALA A 10 21.00 -1.66 -12.09
CA ALA A 10 20.56 -1.26 -13.43
C ALA A 10 19.12 -0.70 -13.47
N ARG A 11 18.32 -1.02 -12.45
CA ARG A 11 16.92 -0.57 -12.30
C ARG A 11 16.77 0.68 -11.45
N ARG A 12 17.84 1.17 -10.83
CA ARG A 12 17.85 2.35 -9.96
C ARG A 12 17.80 3.62 -10.78
N THR A 13 16.61 4.20 -10.91
CA THR A 13 16.41 5.44 -11.67
C THR A 13 16.59 6.69 -10.81
N VAL A 14 16.91 7.81 -11.47
CA VAL A 14 16.93 9.14 -10.83
C VAL A 14 15.56 9.50 -10.25
N GLY A 15 14.47 9.10 -10.94
CA GLY A 15 13.09 9.27 -10.45
C GLY A 15 12.84 8.57 -9.12
N TRP A 16 13.28 7.31 -9.00
CA TRP A 16 13.20 6.58 -7.73
C TRP A 16 13.97 7.29 -6.62
N LEU A 17 15.23 7.68 -6.88
CA LEU A 17 16.05 8.38 -5.90
C LEU A 17 15.43 9.72 -5.45
N ARG A 18 14.87 10.50 -6.39
CA ARG A 18 14.18 11.76 -6.07
C ARG A 18 12.96 11.51 -5.18
N MET A 19 12.15 10.50 -5.50
CA MET A 19 10.99 10.14 -4.69
C MET A 19 11.40 9.69 -3.28
N LEU A 20 12.41 8.83 -3.18
CA LEU A 20 12.95 8.37 -1.90
C LEU A 20 13.40 9.57 -1.03
N LYS A 21 14.17 10.49 -1.61
CA LYS A 21 14.62 11.72 -0.91
C LYS A 21 13.44 12.61 -0.50
N ARG A 22 12.42 12.72 -1.36
CA ARG A 22 11.21 13.50 -1.08
C ARG A 22 10.44 12.92 0.11
N LEU A 23 10.18 11.60 0.11
CA LEU A 23 9.49 10.93 1.21
C LEU A 23 10.28 10.99 2.52
N ARG A 24 11.62 10.84 2.48
CA ARG A 24 12.45 11.01 3.67
C ARG A 24 12.35 12.40 4.30
N LYS A 25 12.18 13.44 3.49
CA LYS A 25 12.00 14.83 3.98
C LYS A 25 10.57 15.13 4.38
N ALA A 26 9.61 14.41 3.81
CA ALA A 26 8.20 14.55 4.17
C ALA A 26 7.96 13.97 5.57
N ARG A 27 7.11 14.63 6.35
CA ARG A 27 6.59 14.04 7.59
C ARG A 27 5.56 12.98 7.22
N GLU A 28 5.62 11.84 7.91
CA GLU A 28 4.55 10.85 7.83
C GLU A 28 3.19 11.48 8.16
N PRO A 29 2.10 11.02 7.54
CA PRO A 29 0.78 11.46 7.90
C PRO A 29 0.53 11.29 9.41
N ARG A 30 -0.02 12.30 10.05
CA ARG A 30 -0.39 12.17 11.47
C ARG A 30 -1.45 11.08 11.60
N LEU A 31 -1.32 10.28 12.64
CA LEU A 31 -2.27 9.22 12.98
C LEU A 31 -3.71 9.78 13.06
N LEU A 32 -4.62 9.24 12.27
CA LEU A 32 -6.05 9.53 12.35
C LEU A 32 -6.71 8.66 13.43
N ARG A 33 -6.49 7.36 13.34
CA ARG A 33 -6.96 6.37 14.32
C ARG A 33 -6.02 5.19 14.39
N LEU A 34 -5.51 4.90 15.58
CA LEU A 34 -4.74 3.70 15.85
C LEU A 34 -5.64 2.47 15.78
N SER A 35 -5.23 1.49 15.01
CA SER A 35 -5.95 0.23 14.82
C SER A 35 -4.95 -0.89 14.57
N PRO A 36 -5.29 -2.14 14.88
CA PRO A 36 -4.56 -3.28 14.36
C PRO A 36 -4.74 -3.33 12.84
N LEU A 37 -3.66 -3.49 12.11
CA LEU A 37 -3.61 -3.56 10.66
C LEU A 37 -3.17 -4.95 10.25
N HIS A 38 -3.71 -5.45 9.15
CA HIS A 38 -3.29 -6.70 8.52
C HIS A 38 -2.17 -6.47 7.49
N MET A 39 -2.28 -5.39 6.73
CA MET A 39 -1.34 -4.90 5.70
C MET A 39 -1.23 -5.75 4.44
N ASP A 40 -2.02 -6.80 4.30
CA ASP A 40 -2.08 -7.65 3.09
C ASP A 40 -3.51 -8.15 2.81
N VAL A 41 -4.48 -7.24 2.87
CA VAL A 41 -5.89 -7.58 2.63
C VAL A 41 -6.16 -7.70 1.13
N HIS A 42 -6.36 -8.92 0.66
CA HIS A 42 -6.77 -9.26 -0.71
C HIS A 42 -7.61 -10.56 -0.72
N ALA A 43 -8.23 -10.87 -1.86
CA ALA A 43 -9.14 -12.02 -1.98
C ALA A 43 -8.49 -13.36 -1.62
N GLY A 44 -7.19 -13.54 -1.90
CA GLY A 44 -6.44 -14.75 -1.57
C GLY A 44 -6.26 -15.01 -0.07
N ASN A 45 -6.35 -13.95 0.75
CA ASN A 45 -6.27 -14.04 2.20
C ASN A 45 -7.65 -14.06 2.89
N LEU A 46 -8.73 -14.16 2.12
CA LEU A 46 -10.08 -14.30 2.61
C LEU A 46 -10.59 -15.73 2.39
N VAL A 47 -10.97 -16.41 3.45
CA VAL A 47 -11.47 -17.79 3.40
C VAL A 47 -12.87 -17.88 4.02
N HIS A 48 -13.73 -18.64 3.36
CA HIS A 48 -15.02 -19.00 3.91
C HIS A 48 -14.90 -20.17 4.88
N SER A 49 -15.49 -20.03 6.05
CA SER A 49 -15.59 -21.09 7.06
C SER A 49 -17.05 -21.26 7.52
N ALA A 50 -17.33 -22.30 8.28
CA ALA A 50 -18.64 -22.51 8.89
C ALA A 50 -19.11 -21.32 9.76
N SER A 51 -18.17 -20.55 10.31
CA SER A 51 -18.43 -19.35 11.13
C SER A 51 -18.39 -18.03 10.36
N GLY A 52 -18.34 -18.08 9.02
CA GLY A 52 -18.32 -16.90 8.14
C GLY A 52 -16.96 -16.64 7.47
N LEU A 53 -16.80 -15.44 6.97
CA LEU A 53 -15.57 -15.00 6.28
C LEU A 53 -14.46 -14.75 7.30
N LYS A 54 -13.28 -15.30 7.03
CA LYS A 54 -12.08 -15.11 7.87
C LYS A 54 -10.92 -14.55 7.04
N LEU A 55 -10.17 -13.68 7.68
CA LEU A 55 -8.91 -13.14 7.15
C LEU A 55 -7.75 -13.95 7.73
N ILE A 56 -6.88 -14.47 6.85
CA ILE A 56 -5.71 -15.29 7.20
C ILE A 56 -4.42 -14.57 6.78
N ASP A 57 -3.27 -15.15 7.14
CA ASP A 57 -1.93 -14.67 6.78
C ASP A 57 -1.59 -13.27 7.35
N TRP A 58 -1.41 -13.24 8.65
CA TRP A 58 -1.16 -12.04 9.44
C TRP A 58 0.33 -11.70 9.61
N GLU A 59 1.19 -12.17 8.71
CA GLU A 59 2.66 -12.01 8.85
C GLU A 59 3.14 -10.55 8.84
N TYR A 60 2.40 -9.64 8.20
CA TYR A 60 2.69 -8.20 8.16
C TYR A 60 1.89 -7.38 9.17
N ALA A 61 1.15 -8.04 10.06
CA ALA A 61 0.25 -7.36 10.98
C ALA A 61 1.00 -6.50 12.00
N GLY A 62 0.39 -5.38 12.35
CA GLY A 62 0.92 -4.47 13.36
C GLY A 62 -0.05 -3.35 13.67
N ASP A 63 0.26 -2.53 14.68
CA ASP A 63 -0.55 -1.36 15.01
C ASP A 63 -0.17 -0.17 14.13
N GLY A 64 -1.18 0.54 13.63
CA GLY A 64 -0.94 1.70 12.77
C GLY A 64 -2.19 2.51 12.45
N ASP A 65 -2.05 3.45 11.51
CA ASP A 65 -3.18 4.25 11.06
C ASP A 65 -4.11 3.40 10.19
N ILE A 66 -5.39 3.30 10.56
CA ILE A 66 -6.38 2.59 9.76
C ILE A 66 -6.45 3.06 8.31
N ALA A 67 -6.14 4.33 8.07
CA ALA A 67 -6.10 4.87 6.71
C ALA A 67 -4.98 4.25 5.85
N LEU A 68 -3.89 3.78 6.45
CA LEU A 68 -2.84 3.03 5.78
C LEU A 68 -3.35 1.66 5.33
N GLU A 69 -4.07 0.93 6.20
CA GLU A 69 -4.73 -0.34 5.84
C GLU A 69 -5.66 -0.16 4.65
N LEU A 70 -6.57 0.84 4.74
CA LEU A 70 -7.53 1.13 3.67
C LEU A 70 -6.86 1.58 2.37
N ALA A 71 -5.69 2.22 2.45
CA ALA A 71 -4.89 2.52 1.26
C ALA A 71 -4.25 1.27 0.64
N ALA A 72 -3.93 0.26 1.47
CA ALA A 72 -3.22 -0.96 1.06
C ALA A 72 -4.15 -2.04 0.48
N VAL A 73 -5.43 -2.03 0.82
CA VAL A 73 -6.42 -3.03 0.36
C VAL A 73 -6.42 -3.15 -1.16
N TRP A 74 -6.39 -4.37 -1.66
CA TRP A 74 -6.48 -4.67 -3.08
C TRP A 74 -7.92 -4.61 -3.55
N VAL A 75 -8.21 -3.65 -4.41
CA VAL A 75 -9.52 -3.43 -5.04
C VAL A 75 -9.36 -3.28 -6.54
N GLU A 76 -10.39 -3.63 -7.30
CA GLU A 76 -10.31 -3.64 -8.77
C GLU A 76 -10.26 -2.23 -9.37
N ASN A 77 -10.94 -1.27 -8.75
CA ASN A 77 -11.03 0.09 -9.27
C ASN A 77 -11.25 1.14 -8.18
N THR A 78 -11.15 2.40 -8.57
CA THR A 78 -11.26 3.56 -7.67
C THR A 78 -12.64 3.69 -7.02
N ASP A 79 -13.72 3.30 -7.70
CA ASP A 79 -15.08 3.44 -7.16
C ASP A 79 -15.34 2.42 -6.06
N GLN A 80 -14.91 1.18 -6.26
CA GLN A 80 -14.92 0.15 -5.20
C GLN A 80 -14.08 0.58 -4.00
N HIS A 81 -12.90 1.18 -4.24
CA HIS A 81 -12.05 1.67 -3.18
C HIS A 81 -12.74 2.79 -2.38
N ARG A 82 -13.38 3.73 -3.07
CA ARG A 82 -14.12 4.81 -2.43
C ARG A 82 -15.29 4.29 -1.61
N GLN A 83 -16.03 3.31 -2.14
CA GLN A 83 -17.13 2.69 -1.43
C GLN A 83 -16.64 1.99 -0.15
N LEU A 84 -15.59 1.18 -0.25
CA LEU A 84 -14.99 0.51 0.92
C LEU A 84 -14.61 1.52 2.02
N VAL A 85 -13.95 2.61 1.66
CA VAL A 85 -13.56 3.67 2.61
C VAL A 85 -14.77 4.34 3.24
N ASN A 86 -15.83 4.61 2.46
CA ASN A 86 -17.06 5.20 2.97
C ASN A 86 -17.80 4.26 3.92
N ASP A 87 -17.91 2.97 3.57
CA ASP A 87 -18.55 1.95 4.42
C ASP A 87 -17.81 1.78 5.74
N TYR A 88 -16.49 1.75 5.70
CA TYR A 88 -15.67 1.73 6.89
C TYR A 88 -15.88 2.98 7.74
N ALA A 89 -15.83 4.18 7.12
CA ALA A 89 -16.03 5.45 7.80
C ALA A 89 -17.34 5.50 8.56
N THR A 90 -18.43 5.06 7.92
CA THR A 90 -19.76 4.99 8.53
C THR A 90 -19.77 4.10 9.75
N ARG A 91 -19.25 2.87 9.66
CA ARG A 91 -19.19 1.90 10.76
C ARG A 91 -18.30 2.37 11.91
N ALA A 92 -17.16 2.98 11.57
CA ALA A 92 -16.16 3.48 12.50
C ALA A 92 -16.52 4.86 13.09
N LYS A 93 -17.61 5.48 12.64
CA LYS A 93 -18.04 6.85 13.02
C LYS A 93 -16.92 7.90 12.76
N ILE A 94 -16.28 7.77 11.61
CA ILE A 94 -15.30 8.75 11.10
C ILE A 94 -15.97 9.51 9.97
N TYR A 95 -15.70 10.83 9.85
CA TYR A 95 -16.21 11.59 8.72
C TYR A 95 -15.59 11.09 7.39
N PRO A 96 -16.38 10.65 6.39
CA PRO A 96 -15.86 9.97 5.20
C PRO A 96 -14.81 10.78 4.43
N ALA A 97 -15.05 12.08 4.26
CA ALA A 97 -14.11 12.94 3.54
C ALA A 97 -12.77 13.11 4.30
N GLN A 98 -12.78 13.05 5.62
CA GLN A 98 -11.57 13.09 6.44
C GLN A 98 -10.77 11.79 6.26
N LEU A 99 -11.44 10.64 6.36
CA LEU A 99 -10.80 9.34 6.16
C LEU A 99 -10.22 9.21 4.75
N TRP A 100 -11.00 9.57 3.72
CA TRP A 100 -10.52 9.52 2.34
C TRP A 100 -9.29 10.42 2.10
N ARG A 101 -9.28 11.61 2.68
CA ARG A 101 -8.13 12.51 2.62
C ARG A 101 -6.89 11.89 3.24
N GLN A 102 -7.05 11.20 4.37
CA GLN A 102 -5.96 10.51 5.05
C GLN A 102 -5.46 9.30 4.24
N VAL A 103 -6.36 8.48 3.70
CA VAL A 103 -6.03 7.37 2.77
C VAL A 103 -5.18 7.88 1.60
N ARG A 104 -5.57 8.99 0.98
CA ARG A 104 -4.81 9.59 -0.12
C ARG A 104 -3.41 10.08 0.27
N ARG A 105 -3.21 10.51 1.51
CA ARG A 105 -1.89 10.91 2.02
C ARG A 105 -0.93 9.73 2.15
N TRP A 106 -1.46 8.53 2.40
CA TRP A 106 -0.65 7.30 2.50
C TRP A 106 -0.26 6.72 1.14
N PHE A 107 -0.95 7.04 0.04
CA PHE A 107 -0.65 6.45 -1.26
C PHE A 107 0.81 6.59 -1.73
N PRO A 108 1.47 7.74 -1.64
CA PRO A 108 2.85 7.85 -2.09
C PRO A 108 3.80 6.93 -1.32
N TRP A 109 3.58 6.79 -0.02
CA TRP A 109 4.35 5.90 0.86
C TRP A 109 4.12 4.44 0.49
N LEU A 110 2.87 4.06 0.32
CA LEU A 110 2.48 2.71 -0.03
C LEU A 110 2.99 2.30 -1.43
N LEU A 111 2.82 3.16 -2.43
CA LEU A 111 3.31 2.88 -3.78
C LEU A 111 4.83 2.76 -3.81
N MET A 112 5.54 3.59 -3.04
CA MET A 112 6.98 3.49 -2.91
C MET A 112 7.42 2.17 -2.26
N LEU A 113 6.70 1.73 -1.23
CA LEU A 113 6.93 0.45 -0.57
C LEU A 113 6.67 -0.72 -1.54
N LYS A 114 5.54 -0.72 -2.24
CA LYS A 114 5.17 -1.76 -3.21
C LYS A 114 6.17 -1.84 -4.36
N ALA A 115 6.54 -0.70 -4.96
CA ALA A 115 7.51 -0.67 -6.04
C ALA A 115 8.86 -1.26 -5.59
N GLY A 116 9.35 -0.85 -4.42
CA GLY A 116 10.58 -1.38 -3.85
C GLY A 116 10.52 -2.88 -3.58
N TRP A 117 9.39 -3.37 -3.06
CA TRP A 117 9.18 -4.79 -2.81
C TRP A 117 9.16 -5.62 -4.11
N PHE A 118 8.50 -5.14 -5.17
CA PHE A 118 8.49 -5.81 -6.47
C PHE A 118 9.88 -5.86 -7.10
N GLU A 119 10.66 -4.78 -7.04
CA GLU A 119 12.05 -4.75 -7.50
C GLU A 119 12.92 -5.76 -6.74
N TYR A 120 12.74 -5.87 -5.43
CA TYR A 120 13.44 -6.83 -4.59
C TYR A 120 13.07 -8.28 -4.94
N ARG A 121 11.77 -8.57 -5.09
CA ARG A 121 11.29 -9.92 -5.45
C ARG A 121 11.76 -10.33 -6.84
N TRP A 122 11.75 -9.43 -7.81
CA TRP A 122 12.29 -9.71 -9.12
C TRP A 122 13.78 -10.09 -9.04
N ARG A 123 14.57 -9.34 -8.32
CA ARG A 123 15.99 -9.66 -8.15
C ARG A 123 16.23 -11.03 -7.51
N GLN A 124 15.36 -11.43 -6.57
CA GLN A 124 15.47 -12.73 -5.90
C GLN A 124 15.04 -13.90 -6.79
N THR A 125 13.98 -13.73 -7.58
CA THR A 125 13.29 -14.82 -8.26
C THR A 125 13.54 -14.86 -9.76
N GLY A 126 13.88 -13.73 -10.39
CA GLY A 126 13.92 -13.56 -11.85
C GLY A 126 12.54 -13.60 -12.53
N ASP A 127 11.45 -13.65 -11.75
CA ASP A 127 10.10 -13.72 -12.28
C ASP A 127 9.69 -12.40 -12.90
N GLN A 128 9.42 -12.42 -14.22
CA GLN A 128 9.04 -11.26 -15.03
C GLN A 128 7.73 -10.61 -14.59
N GLN A 129 6.90 -11.28 -13.83
CA GLN A 129 5.69 -10.70 -13.26
C GLN A 129 6.04 -9.56 -12.31
N PHE A 130 7.04 -9.75 -11.45
CA PHE A 130 7.43 -8.72 -10.48
C PHE A 130 7.98 -7.46 -11.14
N ILE A 131 8.73 -7.59 -12.25
CA ILE A 131 9.24 -6.41 -12.94
C ILE A 131 8.12 -5.60 -13.61
N ARG A 132 7.09 -6.27 -14.16
CA ARG A 132 5.91 -5.59 -14.72
C ARG A 132 5.13 -4.84 -13.62
N LEU A 133 4.92 -5.47 -12.47
CA LEU A 133 4.26 -4.85 -11.32
C LEU A 133 5.06 -3.67 -10.77
N ALA A 134 6.38 -3.76 -10.76
CA ALA A 134 7.25 -2.64 -10.40
C ALA A 134 7.08 -1.46 -11.36
N ASP A 135 7.14 -1.72 -12.68
CA ASP A 135 7.00 -0.69 -13.70
C ASP A 135 5.62 0.00 -13.65
N ASP A 136 4.55 -0.77 -13.42
CA ASP A 136 3.20 -0.24 -13.27
C ASP A 136 3.09 0.65 -12.02
N THR A 137 3.69 0.22 -10.92
CA THR A 137 3.71 0.99 -9.68
C THR A 137 4.50 2.27 -9.81
N TRP A 138 5.66 2.23 -10.50
CA TRP A 138 6.45 3.43 -10.81
C TRP A 138 5.67 4.42 -11.67
N ARG A 139 4.93 3.97 -12.68
CA ARG A 139 4.06 4.84 -13.49
C ARG A 139 2.99 5.52 -12.64
N GLN A 140 2.34 4.80 -11.75
CA GLN A 140 1.35 5.37 -10.83
C GLN A 140 1.93 6.45 -9.92
N LEU A 141 3.15 6.25 -9.40
CA LEU A 141 3.86 7.24 -8.60
C LEU A 141 4.16 8.53 -9.37
N LEU A 142 4.48 8.43 -10.67
CA LEU A 142 4.81 9.58 -11.51
C LEU A 142 3.57 10.36 -11.95
N ILE A 143 2.43 9.70 -12.18
CA ILE A 143 1.19 10.34 -12.65
C ILE A 143 0.47 11.08 -11.50
N LYS A 144 0.60 10.62 -10.26
CA LYS A 144 -0.10 11.19 -9.10
C LYS A 144 0.68 12.34 -8.40
N GLN A 145 1.69 12.86 -9.06
CA GLN A 145 2.39 14.07 -8.66
C GLN A 145 1.73 15.30 -9.30
#